data_477118504e6d872cd1b1d8be7cfb9ed8
#
_entry.id   477118504e6d872cd1b1d8be7cfb9ed8
#
_cell.length_a   1.000
_cell.length_b   1.000
_cell.length_c   1.000
_cell.angle_alpha   90.00
_cell.angle_beta   90.00
_cell.angle_gamma   90.00
#
_symmetry.space_group_name_H-M   'P 1'
#
loop_
_entity.id
_entity.type
_entity.pdbx_description
1 polymer ?
#
loop_
_entity_poly.entity_id
_entity_poly.type
_entity_poly.pdbx_seq_one_letter_code
_entity_poly.pdbx_strand_id
1 'polypeptide(L)'
;MKHIGQHAIVIGASMGGLLAARALSDFYAVVTVLERDHFPETDVPRKGVPQGRHAHGLLARGRAVIERFFPGWTDEIVAAGGVRGDIAGDVSWIGHGVTIKSAPSHLVGLLASRPVLEGHVRRRLQALSNVRLIENCAVQRLIAGRAFSSEVDTGLREETASKKDFNNAAIKGVRARVGNGDEHSITADLVVDASGRGSSSPAWLESLGFAKPEEERIEIGIGYTTRQYRRRPTDLDGKLAVVVAGSGPNWRNGVILYQAEDRWIVSIGGYFGDHAPDDEQLFAAYAGSLPTSDIYDIVAHAEPLGDFVRYRYPANLRRRYERLAEFPKGYLVFGDALCSFNPVYGQGMTVAAQEAMLLRECLDAGAADLARRFFARAAAVIDTPWDIAVGNDLRHPKVAGPRPPKVRFINWYLGKLHLAARHDAKLATAFLEVANLEAPPTRLLQPAVVMRVIRGNFGRGGGTEATPAGAQA
;
A
#
# COMPACT_ATOMS: atom_id res chain seq x y z
N MET A 1 4.54 -15.53 27.53
CA MET A 1 3.94 -14.16 27.74
C MET A 1 2.50 -14.35 28.21
N LYS A 2 1.97 -13.47 29.04
CA LYS A 2 0.56 -13.55 29.48
C LYS A 2 -0.31 -13.02 28.35
N HIS A 3 -1.21 -13.86 27.80
CA HIS A 3 -2.16 -13.43 26.78
C HIS A 3 -3.12 -12.36 27.34
N ILE A 4 -3.43 -11.37 26.50
CA ILE A 4 -4.40 -10.31 26.84
C ILE A 4 -5.84 -10.72 26.47
N GLY A 5 -6.00 -11.79 25.68
CA GLY A 5 -7.28 -12.37 25.28
C GLY A 5 -7.13 -13.81 24.84
N GLN A 6 -8.24 -14.52 24.71
CA GLN A 6 -8.28 -15.91 24.30
C GLN A 6 -8.31 -16.05 22.78
N HIS A 7 -9.14 -15.27 22.09
CA HIS A 7 -9.34 -15.42 20.66
C HIS A 7 -9.42 -14.07 19.96
N ALA A 8 -8.63 -13.92 18.87
CA ALA A 8 -8.74 -12.82 17.94
C ALA A 8 -9.11 -13.33 16.54
N ILE A 9 -10.00 -12.63 15.85
CA ILE A 9 -10.36 -12.89 14.45
C ILE A 9 -9.81 -11.77 13.59
N VAL A 10 -9.22 -12.13 12.42
CA VAL A 10 -8.84 -11.20 11.36
C VAL A 10 -9.67 -11.50 10.11
N ILE A 11 -10.34 -10.51 9.57
CA ILE A 11 -11.13 -10.61 8.34
C ILE A 11 -10.26 -10.18 7.16
N GLY A 12 -9.98 -11.11 6.24
CA GLY A 12 -9.12 -10.92 5.07
C GLY A 12 -7.68 -11.40 5.30
N ALA A 13 -7.16 -12.15 4.35
CA ALA A 13 -5.82 -12.75 4.36
C ALA A 13 -4.92 -12.22 3.23
N SER A 14 -5.05 -10.95 2.85
CA SER A 14 -4.05 -10.25 2.08
C SER A 14 -2.93 -9.73 3.00
N MET A 15 -1.90 -9.11 2.47
CA MET A 15 -0.72 -8.68 3.24
C MET A 15 -1.08 -7.98 4.55
N GLY A 16 -2.06 -7.06 4.53
CA GLY A 16 -2.49 -6.34 5.74
C GLY A 16 -3.04 -7.29 6.81
N GLY A 17 -3.96 -8.19 6.43
CA GLY A 17 -4.55 -9.14 7.39
C GLY A 17 -3.55 -10.15 7.92
N LEU A 18 -2.63 -10.64 7.08
CA LEU A 18 -1.57 -11.55 7.52
C LEU A 18 -0.61 -10.88 8.51
N LEU A 19 -0.25 -9.62 8.28
CA LEU A 19 0.61 -8.85 9.20
C LEU A 19 -0.13 -8.48 10.49
N ALA A 20 -1.42 -8.14 10.43
CA ALA A 20 -2.25 -7.94 11.61
C ALA A 20 -2.33 -9.23 12.45
N ALA A 21 -2.57 -10.39 11.81
CA ALA A 21 -2.60 -11.69 12.49
C ALA A 21 -1.25 -12.02 13.15
N ARG A 22 -0.12 -11.70 12.50
CA ARG A 22 1.20 -11.87 13.11
C ARG A 22 1.38 -10.98 14.35
N ALA A 23 0.94 -9.72 14.27
CA ALA A 23 0.99 -8.83 15.43
C ALA A 23 0.15 -9.34 16.60
N LEU A 24 -1.01 -9.94 16.33
CA LEU A 24 -1.93 -10.50 17.32
C LEU A 24 -1.42 -11.81 17.93
N SER A 25 -0.66 -12.62 17.17
CA SER A 25 -0.27 -13.97 17.58
C SER A 25 0.60 -14.02 18.84
N ASP A 26 1.28 -12.92 19.18
CA ASP A 26 2.06 -12.81 20.41
C ASP A 26 1.20 -12.49 21.65
N PHE A 27 -0.11 -12.13 21.47
CA PHE A 27 -0.98 -11.59 22.53
C PHE A 27 -2.25 -12.40 22.76
N TYR A 28 -2.66 -13.22 21.81
CA TYR A 28 -3.88 -14.03 21.92
C TYR A 28 -3.55 -15.52 21.90
N ALA A 29 -4.29 -16.28 22.68
CA ALA A 29 -4.11 -17.74 22.72
C ALA A 29 -4.42 -18.39 21.37
N VAL A 30 -5.39 -17.86 20.63
CA VAL A 30 -5.74 -18.29 19.26
C VAL A 30 -5.97 -17.05 18.38
N VAL A 31 -5.45 -17.09 17.14
CA VAL A 31 -5.76 -16.10 16.09
C VAL A 31 -6.33 -16.84 14.89
N THR A 32 -7.55 -16.47 14.47
CA THR A 32 -8.19 -17.04 13.29
C THR A 32 -8.28 -16.00 12.19
N VAL A 33 -7.72 -16.29 11.02
CA VAL A 33 -7.82 -15.44 9.82
C VAL A 33 -8.88 -16.04 8.91
N LEU A 34 -9.88 -15.24 8.55
CA LEU A 34 -10.98 -15.64 7.67
C LEU A 34 -10.80 -15.02 6.29
N GLU A 35 -10.66 -15.84 5.27
CA GLU A 35 -10.47 -15.39 3.89
C GLU A 35 -11.59 -15.93 2.99
N ARG A 36 -12.19 -15.02 2.20
CA ARG A 36 -13.28 -15.39 1.29
C ARG A 36 -12.85 -16.16 0.06
N ASP A 37 -11.56 -16.00 -0.36
CA ASP A 37 -10.97 -16.73 -1.46
C ASP A 37 -10.40 -18.07 -1.01
N HIS A 38 -10.12 -18.94 -1.99
CA HIS A 38 -9.21 -20.08 -1.81
C HIS A 38 -7.76 -19.62 -1.86
N PHE A 39 -6.92 -20.21 -1.03
CA PHE A 39 -5.48 -20.02 -1.14
C PHE A 39 -4.92 -20.86 -2.29
N PRO A 40 -4.13 -20.25 -3.18
CA PRO A 40 -3.46 -21.02 -4.21
C PRO A 40 -2.36 -21.90 -3.58
N GLU A 41 -2.15 -23.09 -4.14
CA GLU A 41 -1.07 -24.02 -3.73
C GLU A 41 0.31 -23.45 -4.06
N THR A 42 0.40 -22.68 -5.14
CA THR A 42 1.63 -22.03 -5.60
C THR A 42 1.50 -20.51 -5.50
N ASP A 43 2.60 -19.78 -5.67
CA ASP A 43 2.64 -18.32 -5.57
C ASP A 43 2.07 -17.65 -6.84
N VAL A 44 0.77 -17.87 -7.11
CA VAL A 44 0.02 -17.26 -8.23
C VAL A 44 -1.01 -16.24 -7.75
N PRO A 45 -1.40 -15.28 -8.60
CA PRO A 45 -2.42 -14.29 -8.27
C PRO A 45 -3.78 -14.92 -7.97
N ARG A 46 -4.48 -14.42 -6.95
CA ARG A 46 -5.83 -14.87 -6.57
C ARG A 46 -6.89 -13.79 -6.83
N LYS A 47 -8.16 -14.19 -6.89
CA LYS A 47 -9.29 -13.33 -7.28
C LYS A 47 -9.47 -12.11 -6.37
N GLY A 48 -9.35 -12.26 -5.06
CA GLY A 48 -9.52 -11.17 -4.08
C GLY A 48 -8.34 -10.20 -4.02
N VAL A 49 -7.23 -10.48 -4.74
CA VAL A 49 -6.06 -9.60 -4.85
C VAL A 49 -5.74 -9.37 -6.34
N PRO A 50 -6.64 -8.72 -7.10
CA PRO A 50 -6.49 -8.55 -8.55
C PRO A 50 -5.23 -7.77 -8.92
N GLN A 51 -4.77 -6.85 -8.06
CA GLN A 51 -3.51 -6.13 -8.24
C GLN A 51 -2.27 -7.04 -8.22
N GLY A 52 -2.37 -8.27 -7.74
CA GLY A 52 -1.25 -9.23 -7.70
C GLY A 52 -0.69 -9.61 -9.07
N ARG A 53 -1.36 -9.27 -10.18
CA ARG A 53 -0.93 -9.50 -11.56
C ARG A 53 -0.09 -8.36 -12.14
N HIS A 54 0.15 -7.31 -11.36
CA HIS A 54 0.84 -6.10 -11.80
C HIS A 54 2.22 -5.97 -11.18
N ALA A 55 2.97 -4.93 -11.58
CA ALA A 55 4.29 -4.65 -11.03
C ALA A 55 4.24 -4.39 -9.52
N HIS A 56 5.05 -5.12 -8.76
CA HIS A 56 5.19 -4.94 -7.32
C HIS A 56 6.65 -4.94 -6.92
N GLY A 57 6.96 -4.03 -6.01
CA GLY A 57 8.19 -3.99 -5.24
C GLY A 57 7.85 -3.61 -3.80
N LEU A 58 8.63 -4.08 -2.87
CA LEU A 58 8.49 -3.71 -1.46
C LEU A 58 9.53 -2.65 -1.11
N LEU A 59 9.05 -1.49 -0.65
CA LEU A 59 9.89 -0.37 -0.23
C LEU A 59 10.79 -0.77 0.95
N ALA A 60 11.91 -0.08 1.11
CA ALA A 60 12.93 -0.36 2.13
C ALA A 60 12.32 -0.49 3.53
N ARG A 61 11.48 0.46 3.95
CA ARG A 61 10.81 0.44 5.24
C ARG A 61 9.90 -0.77 5.42
N GLY A 62 9.10 -1.12 4.40
CA GLY A 62 8.21 -2.28 4.44
C GLY A 62 8.97 -3.58 4.62
N ARG A 63 10.06 -3.77 3.84
CA ARG A 63 10.96 -4.91 3.98
C ARG A 63 11.54 -5.01 5.39
N ALA A 64 12.09 -3.91 5.91
CA ALA A 64 12.71 -3.89 7.22
C ALA A 64 11.71 -4.24 8.35
N VAL A 65 10.46 -3.81 8.24
CA VAL A 65 9.42 -4.13 9.23
C VAL A 65 8.98 -5.59 9.13
N ILE A 66 8.76 -6.12 7.92
CA ILE A 66 8.38 -7.53 7.74
C ILE A 66 9.50 -8.45 8.22
N GLU A 67 10.76 -8.11 7.97
CA GLU A 67 11.92 -8.85 8.47
C GLU A 67 11.95 -8.93 10.01
N ARG A 68 11.49 -7.88 10.72
CA ARG A 68 11.37 -7.91 12.19
C ARG A 68 10.27 -8.87 12.67
N PHE A 69 9.18 -9.01 11.93
CA PHE A 69 8.12 -9.97 12.23
C PHE A 69 8.49 -11.40 11.89
N PHE A 70 9.29 -11.58 10.85
CA PHE A 70 9.70 -12.88 10.31
C PHE A 70 11.20 -12.85 9.96
N PRO A 71 12.09 -13.03 10.95
CA PRO A 71 13.53 -13.05 10.71
C PRO A 71 13.93 -14.08 9.64
N GLY A 72 14.77 -13.67 8.69
CA GLY A 72 15.19 -14.48 7.53
C GLY A 72 14.21 -14.45 6.34
N TRP A 73 13.07 -13.77 6.44
CA TRP A 73 12.06 -13.70 5.37
C TRP A 73 12.60 -13.09 4.06
N THR A 74 13.46 -12.08 4.16
CA THR A 74 14.07 -11.46 2.98
C THR A 74 14.93 -12.46 2.21
N ASP A 75 15.69 -13.32 2.92
CA ASP A 75 16.53 -14.34 2.30
C ASP A 75 15.68 -15.45 1.65
N GLU A 76 14.57 -15.83 2.26
CA GLU A 76 13.60 -16.75 1.67
C GLU A 76 13.03 -16.23 0.35
N ILE A 77 12.67 -14.95 0.30
CA ILE A 77 12.17 -14.33 -0.94
C ILE A 77 13.25 -14.31 -2.02
N VAL A 78 14.50 -14.03 -1.64
CA VAL A 78 15.63 -14.06 -2.59
C VAL A 78 15.86 -15.48 -3.10
N ALA A 79 15.81 -16.49 -2.23
CA ALA A 79 15.90 -17.90 -2.63
C ALA A 79 14.74 -18.33 -3.56
N ALA A 80 13.58 -17.71 -3.45
CA ALA A 80 12.44 -17.89 -4.34
C ALA A 80 12.51 -17.06 -5.63
N GLY A 81 13.67 -16.45 -5.92
CA GLY A 81 13.90 -15.68 -7.14
C GLY A 81 13.60 -14.18 -7.03
N GLY A 82 13.23 -13.68 -5.85
CA GLY A 82 13.16 -12.23 -5.61
C GLY A 82 14.55 -11.60 -5.60
N VAL A 83 14.61 -10.29 -5.81
CA VAL A 83 15.87 -9.56 -5.91
C VAL A 83 15.93 -8.43 -4.89
N ARG A 84 17.00 -8.41 -4.09
CA ARG A 84 17.35 -7.21 -3.33
C ARG A 84 17.98 -6.19 -4.26
N GLY A 85 17.56 -4.95 -4.13
CA GLY A 85 18.16 -3.84 -4.86
C GLY A 85 18.33 -2.61 -3.99
N ASP A 86 19.41 -1.87 -4.25
CA ASP A 86 19.57 -0.52 -3.73
C ASP A 86 18.65 0.43 -4.50
N ILE A 87 17.64 0.94 -3.82
CA ILE A 87 16.61 1.79 -4.45
C ILE A 87 17.19 3.05 -5.11
N ALA A 88 18.30 3.59 -4.61
CA ALA A 88 18.95 4.74 -5.20
C ALA A 88 20.07 4.35 -6.18
N GLY A 89 20.67 3.18 -6.01
CA GLY A 89 21.77 2.69 -6.84
C GLY A 89 21.29 1.90 -8.07
N ASP A 90 20.35 0.97 -7.85
CA ASP A 90 19.96 -0.03 -8.86
C ASP A 90 18.67 0.32 -9.60
N VAL A 91 17.98 1.41 -9.23
CA VAL A 91 16.72 1.84 -9.85
C VAL A 91 16.91 3.21 -10.50
N SER A 92 16.46 3.33 -11.75
CA SER A 92 16.36 4.62 -12.44
C SER A 92 15.04 5.29 -12.06
N TRP A 93 15.10 6.51 -11.51
CA TRP A 93 13.94 7.27 -11.07
C TRP A 93 13.75 8.52 -11.91
N ILE A 94 12.60 8.61 -12.58
CA ILE A 94 12.22 9.75 -13.40
C ILE A 94 11.04 10.46 -12.72
N GLY A 95 11.23 11.70 -12.33
CA GLY A 95 10.21 12.54 -11.73
C GLY A 95 10.31 13.98 -12.24
N HIS A 96 9.18 14.67 -12.39
CA HIS A 96 9.15 16.03 -12.95
C HIS A 96 9.85 16.16 -14.32
N GLY A 97 9.85 15.08 -15.11
CA GLY A 97 10.48 15.03 -16.43
C GLY A 97 11.99 14.88 -16.41
N VAL A 98 12.61 14.63 -15.26
CA VAL A 98 14.06 14.45 -15.14
C VAL A 98 14.44 13.18 -14.41
N THR A 99 15.52 12.53 -14.84
CA THR A 99 16.13 11.41 -14.13
C THR A 99 16.99 11.93 -12.99
N ILE A 100 16.72 11.50 -11.76
CA ILE A 100 17.57 11.85 -10.61
C ILE A 100 18.83 10.98 -10.60
N LYS A 101 19.90 11.51 -10.00
CA LYS A 101 21.21 10.85 -9.99
C LYS A 101 21.20 9.57 -9.17
N SER A 102 21.51 8.44 -9.81
CA SER A 102 21.75 7.17 -9.09
C SER A 102 23.07 7.22 -8.32
N ALA A 103 23.07 6.65 -7.14
CA ALA A 103 24.28 6.44 -6.32
C ALA A 103 24.02 5.35 -5.28
N PRO A 104 25.04 4.62 -4.82
CA PRO A 104 24.91 3.65 -3.74
C PRO A 104 24.30 4.26 -2.49
N SER A 105 23.37 3.52 -1.86
CA SER A 105 22.68 3.95 -0.64
C SER A 105 22.41 2.78 0.31
N HIS A 106 21.80 3.10 1.46
CA HIS A 106 21.35 2.12 2.44
C HIS A 106 19.89 1.65 2.21
N LEU A 107 19.22 2.17 1.18
CA LEU A 107 17.80 1.92 0.93
C LEU A 107 17.61 0.58 0.21
N VAL A 108 17.56 -0.49 0.96
CA VAL A 108 17.40 -1.83 0.40
C VAL A 108 15.92 -2.16 0.21
N GLY A 109 15.48 -2.19 -1.04
CA GLY A 109 14.16 -2.68 -1.47
C GLY A 109 14.18 -4.16 -1.82
N LEU A 110 12.99 -4.69 -2.14
CA LEU A 110 12.82 -6.08 -2.55
C LEU A 110 11.88 -6.14 -3.75
N LEU A 111 12.38 -6.63 -4.87
CA LEU A 111 11.62 -6.85 -6.10
C LEU A 111 11.15 -8.30 -6.13
N ALA A 112 9.86 -8.51 -6.03
CA ALA A 112 9.24 -9.82 -6.17
C ALA A 112 7.76 -9.64 -6.50
N SER A 113 7.15 -10.63 -7.12
CA SER A 113 5.71 -10.58 -7.38
C SER A 113 4.89 -10.56 -6.08
N ARG A 114 3.74 -9.92 -6.11
CA ARG A 114 2.84 -9.89 -4.95
C ARG A 114 2.49 -11.28 -4.42
N PRO A 115 2.18 -12.28 -5.26
CA PRO A 115 1.93 -13.65 -4.79
C PRO A 115 3.09 -14.25 -4.02
N VAL A 116 4.33 -14.06 -4.47
CA VAL A 116 5.52 -14.55 -3.77
C VAL A 116 5.66 -13.89 -2.39
N LEU A 117 5.57 -12.56 -2.33
CA LEU A 117 5.65 -11.81 -1.06
C LEU A 117 4.58 -12.26 -0.07
N GLU A 118 3.32 -12.33 -0.52
CA GLU A 118 2.17 -12.69 0.32
C GLU A 118 2.19 -14.17 0.69
N GLY A 119 2.55 -15.05 -0.24
CA GLY A 119 2.64 -16.49 -0.03
C GLY A 119 3.66 -16.88 1.04
N HIS A 120 4.84 -16.24 1.05
CA HIS A 120 5.85 -16.49 2.09
C HIS A 120 5.40 -15.97 3.47
N VAL A 121 4.78 -14.80 3.57
CA VAL A 121 4.21 -14.32 4.84
C VAL A 121 3.13 -15.27 5.32
N ARG A 122 2.26 -15.78 4.42
CA ARG A 122 1.21 -16.74 4.76
C ARG A 122 1.79 -18.05 5.29
N ARG A 123 2.79 -18.65 4.61
CA ARG A 123 3.44 -19.90 5.06
C ARG A 123 4.10 -19.73 6.43
N ARG A 124 4.80 -18.62 6.65
CA ARG A 124 5.42 -18.32 7.95
C ARG A 124 4.37 -18.15 9.07
N LEU A 125 3.23 -17.56 8.73
CA LEU A 125 2.13 -17.40 9.68
C LEU A 125 1.46 -18.74 10.01
N GLN A 126 1.25 -19.61 9.00
CA GLN A 126 0.70 -20.96 9.17
C GLN A 126 1.57 -21.88 10.03
N ALA A 127 2.87 -21.60 10.10
CA ALA A 127 3.80 -22.35 10.96
C ALA A 127 3.65 -22.00 12.46
N LEU A 128 2.90 -20.96 12.82
CA LEU A 128 2.62 -20.60 14.21
C LEU A 128 1.48 -21.49 14.75
N SER A 129 1.73 -22.18 15.87
CA SER A 129 0.79 -23.18 16.44
C SER A 129 -0.55 -22.60 16.89
N ASN A 130 -0.58 -21.30 17.18
CA ASN A 130 -1.79 -20.58 17.64
C ASN A 130 -2.49 -19.80 16.53
N VAL A 131 -2.08 -19.93 15.26
CA VAL A 131 -2.71 -19.24 14.13
C VAL A 131 -3.44 -20.24 13.23
N ARG A 132 -4.66 -19.93 12.86
CA ARG A 132 -5.50 -20.72 11.95
C ARG A 132 -5.95 -19.84 10.79
N LEU A 133 -5.75 -20.32 9.57
CA LEU A 133 -6.26 -19.68 8.35
C LEU A 133 -7.43 -20.51 7.82
N ILE A 134 -8.59 -19.89 7.66
CA ILE A 134 -9.81 -20.50 7.12
C ILE A 134 -10.10 -19.81 5.79
N GLU A 135 -9.96 -20.54 4.71
CA GLU A 135 -10.26 -20.09 3.36
C GLU A 135 -11.73 -20.34 2.96
N ASN A 136 -12.17 -19.78 1.85
CA ASN A 136 -13.54 -19.86 1.35
C ASN A 136 -14.57 -19.51 2.43
N CYS A 137 -14.22 -18.56 3.29
CA CYS A 137 -14.98 -18.12 4.45
C CYS A 137 -15.32 -16.63 4.36
N ALA A 138 -16.57 -16.32 4.04
CA ALA A 138 -17.06 -14.96 3.88
C ALA A 138 -17.75 -14.47 5.16
N VAL A 139 -17.23 -13.42 5.78
CA VAL A 139 -17.86 -12.75 6.91
C VAL A 139 -19.06 -11.94 6.41
N GLN A 140 -20.22 -12.17 7.00
CA GLN A 140 -21.48 -11.52 6.64
C GLN A 140 -21.80 -10.34 7.54
N ARG A 141 -21.57 -10.47 8.87
CA ARG A 141 -21.86 -9.43 9.86
C ARG A 141 -21.05 -9.63 11.16
N LEU A 142 -20.98 -8.56 11.94
CA LEU A 142 -20.44 -8.59 13.29
C LEU A 142 -21.51 -9.14 14.26
N ILE A 143 -21.04 -9.78 15.33
CA ILE A 143 -21.88 -10.18 16.48
C ILE A 143 -21.62 -9.19 17.60
N ALA A 144 -22.63 -8.40 17.95
CA ALA A 144 -22.58 -7.50 19.09
C ALA A 144 -23.19 -8.18 20.33
N GLY A 145 -22.60 -7.91 21.50
CA GLY A 145 -23.12 -8.28 22.81
C GLY A 145 -23.12 -7.08 23.74
N ARG A 146 -23.89 -7.11 24.82
CA ARG A 146 -23.78 -6.11 25.88
C ARG A 146 -22.39 -6.22 26.51
N ALA A 147 -21.71 -5.10 26.74
CA ALA A 147 -20.50 -5.11 27.55
C ALA A 147 -20.95 -5.47 28.98
N PHE A 148 -20.42 -6.56 29.53
CA PHE A 148 -20.77 -6.97 30.90
C PHE A 148 -20.42 -5.87 31.91
N SER A 149 -21.42 -5.31 32.58
CA SER A 149 -21.31 -4.95 33.99
C SER A 149 -21.34 -6.27 34.76
N SER A 150 -20.53 -6.42 35.77
CA SER A 150 -20.37 -7.63 36.60
C SER A 150 -21.57 -7.97 37.45
N GLU A 151 -22.77 -8.02 36.88
CA GLU A 151 -23.97 -8.50 37.54
C GLU A 151 -24.61 -9.57 36.68
N VAL A 152 -24.78 -10.74 37.32
CA VAL A 152 -25.40 -11.93 36.72
C VAL A 152 -26.89 -11.65 36.51
N ASP A 153 -27.31 -11.55 35.23
CA ASP A 153 -28.73 -11.53 34.89
C ASP A 153 -29.09 -12.78 34.05
N THR A 154 -29.91 -13.62 34.68
CA THR A 154 -30.54 -14.79 34.12
C THR A 154 -31.89 -14.39 33.51
N GLY A 155 -31.94 -14.20 32.20
CA GLY A 155 -33.26 -13.95 31.56
C GLY A 155 -33.18 -13.65 30.07
N LEU A 156 -33.54 -14.63 29.25
CA LEU A 156 -33.83 -14.48 27.80
C LEU A 156 -35.09 -13.59 27.63
N ARG A 157 -34.89 -12.38 27.13
CA ARG A 157 -35.95 -11.58 26.48
C ARG A 157 -35.34 -10.82 25.32
N GLU A 158 -35.87 -11.03 24.10
CA GLU A 158 -35.73 -10.11 22.99
C GLU A 158 -36.49 -8.82 23.31
N GLU A 159 -35.81 -7.82 23.81
CA GLU A 159 -36.35 -6.48 23.99
C GLU A 159 -35.76 -5.54 22.97
N THR A 160 -36.62 -4.75 22.35
CA THR A 160 -36.31 -3.58 21.54
C THR A 160 -35.39 -2.63 22.32
N ALA A 161 -34.06 -2.71 22.05
CA ALA A 161 -33.07 -1.89 22.73
C ALA A 161 -33.27 -0.40 22.39
N SER A 162 -33.32 0.45 23.39
CA SER A 162 -33.39 1.90 23.23
C SER A 162 -32.03 2.44 22.75
N LYS A 163 -32.00 3.58 22.05
CA LYS A 163 -30.77 4.23 21.54
C LYS A 163 -29.67 4.48 22.59
N LYS A 164 -30.02 4.49 23.87
CA LYS A 164 -29.07 4.66 25.01
C LYS A 164 -28.28 3.39 25.36
N ASP A 165 -28.79 2.20 25.00
CA ASP A 165 -28.13 0.93 25.34
C ASP A 165 -26.97 0.57 24.37
N PHE A 166 -26.88 1.25 23.22
CA PHE A 166 -25.84 0.99 22.21
C PHE A 166 -24.46 1.56 22.56
N ASN A 167 -24.37 2.57 23.42
CA ASN A 167 -23.10 3.20 23.82
C ASN A 167 -22.12 2.27 24.55
N ASN A 168 -22.54 1.05 24.89
CA ASN A 168 -21.70 0.05 25.55
C ASN A 168 -21.63 -1.28 24.77
N ALA A 169 -21.94 -1.27 23.46
CA ALA A 169 -21.87 -2.46 22.63
C ALA A 169 -20.40 -2.91 22.46
N ALA A 170 -20.17 -4.19 22.70
CA ALA A 170 -18.89 -4.85 22.41
C ALA A 170 -19.10 -5.86 21.27
N ILE A 171 -18.17 -5.88 20.32
CA ILE A 171 -18.14 -6.95 19.32
C ILE A 171 -17.59 -8.20 19.99
N LYS A 172 -18.31 -9.31 19.81
CA LYS A 172 -18.05 -10.62 20.42
C LYS A 172 -17.74 -11.70 19.40
N GLY A 173 -17.60 -11.32 18.13
CA GLY A 173 -17.31 -12.25 17.05
C GLY A 173 -17.92 -11.83 15.73
N VAL A 174 -18.03 -12.80 14.85
CA VAL A 174 -18.57 -12.63 13.51
C VAL A 174 -19.55 -13.75 13.15
N ARG A 175 -20.51 -13.44 12.27
CA ARG A 175 -21.20 -14.45 11.47
C ARG A 175 -20.49 -14.62 10.14
N ALA A 176 -20.12 -15.84 9.83
CA ALA A 176 -19.40 -16.19 8.61
C ALA A 176 -19.99 -17.43 7.95
N ARG A 177 -19.83 -17.51 6.64
CA ARG A 177 -20.27 -18.64 5.83
C ARG A 177 -19.05 -19.26 5.15
N VAL A 178 -18.87 -20.56 5.32
CA VAL A 178 -17.82 -21.34 4.66
C VAL A 178 -18.42 -21.98 3.40
N GLY A 179 -17.86 -21.65 2.24
CA GLY A 179 -18.37 -22.09 0.95
C GLY A 179 -19.85 -21.71 0.73
N ASN A 180 -20.63 -22.68 0.30
CA ASN A 180 -22.07 -22.56 0.12
C ASN A 180 -22.88 -23.10 1.31
N GLY A 181 -22.22 -23.36 2.46
CA GLY A 181 -22.85 -23.88 3.67
C GLY A 181 -23.63 -22.81 4.44
N ASP A 182 -24.10 -23.22 5.61
CA ASP A 182 -24.83 -22.33 6.52
C ASP A 182 -23.94 -21.29 7.18
N GLU A 183 -24.56 -20.23 7.70
CA GLU A 183 -23.89 -19.24 8.50
C GLU A 183 -23.61 -19.77 9.92
N HIS A 184 -22.36 -19.66 10.33
CA HIS A 184 -21.91 -20.02 11.67
C HIS A 184 -21.46 -18.79 12.46
N SER A 185 -21.67 -18.83 13.77
CA SER A 185 -21.13 -17.82 14.69
C SER A 185 -19.74 -18.24 15.16
N ILE A 186 -18.78 -17.34 15.04
CA ILE A 186 -17.43 -17.51 15.58
C ILE A 186 -17.21 -16.40 16.59
N THR A 187 -17.04 -16.77 17.87
CA THR A 187 -16.84 -15.82 18.97
C THR A 187 -15.37 -15.43 19.11
N ALA A 188 -15.09 -14.19 19.52
CA ALA A 188 -13.76 -13.66 19.76
C ALA A 188 -13.78 -12.49 20.72
N ASP A 189 -12.63 -12.23 21.37
CA ASP A 189 -12.41 -11.05 22.21
C ASP A 189 -12.08 -9.81 21.38
N LEU A 190 -11.49 -10.03 20.17
CA LEU A 190 -11.17 -8.98 19.22
C LEU A 190 -11.47 -9.45 17.79
N VAL A 191 -12.10 -8.59 17.00
CA VAL A 191 -12.27 -8.73 15.56
C VAL A 191 -11.52 -7.60 14.86
N VAL A 192 -10.63 -7.92 13.93
CA VAL A 192 -9.87 -6.96 13.11
C VAL A 192 -10.35 -7.06 11.67
N ASP A 193 -10.94 -5.99 11.14
CA ASP A 193 -11.32 -5.91 9.74
C ASP A 193 -10.14 -5.42 8.89
N ALA A 194 -9.50 -6.35 8.19
CA ALA A 194 -8.47 -6.12 7.19
C ALA A 194 -8.95 -6.52 5.77
N SER A 195 -10.25 -6.43 5.51
CA SER A 195 -10.88 -6.84 4.24
C SER A 195 -10.59 -5.89 3.07
N GLY A 196 -9.82 -4.82 3.32
CA GLY A 196 -9.31 -3.91 2.32
C GLY A 196 -10.28 -2.80 1.95
N ARG A 197 -10.04 -2.16 0.79
CA ARG A 197 -10.78 -1.00 0.30
C ARG A 197 -12.31 -1.18 0.32
N GLY A 198 -12.78 -2.37 -0.01
CA GLY A 198 -14.20 -2.74 -0.04
C GLY A 198 -14.78 -3.14 1.33
N SER A 199 -14.14 -2.76 2.42
CA SER A 199 -14.60 -3.06 3.78
C SER A 199 -16.06 -2.66 4.02
N SER A 200 -16.80 -3.55 4.65
CA SER A 200 -18.18 -3.31 5.11
C SER A 200 -18.25 -2.64 6.49
N SER A 201 -17.12 -2.34 7.14
CA SER A 201 -17.07 -1.71 8.46
C SER A 201 -17.97 -0.48 8.61
N PRO A 202 -18.00 0.49 7.65
CA PRO A 202 -18.88 1.64 7.78
C PRO A 202 -20.38 1.26 7.85
N ALA A 203 -20.79 0.27 7.05
CA ALA A 203 -22.18 -0.21 7.06
C ALA A 203 -22.49 -1.04 8.32
N TRP A 204 -21.55 -1.85 8.79
CA TRP A 204 -21.72 -2.60 10.04
C TRP A 204 -21.82 -1.67 11.25
N LEU A 205 -20.99 -0.61 11.32
CA LEU A 205 -21.08 0.38 12.40
C LEU A 205 -22.45 1.06 12.42
N GLU A 206 -22.94 1.49 11.25
CA GLU A 206 -24.26 2.11 11.13
C GLU A 206 -25.39 1.17 11.58
N SER A 207 -25.33 -0.12 11.17
CA SER A 207 -26.32 -1.11 11.58
C SER A 207 -26.33 -1.39 13.08
N LEU A 208 -25.21 -1.11 13.76
CA LEU A 208 -25.04 -1.22 15.21
C LEU A 208 -25.31 0.11 15.96
N GLY A 209 -25.75 1.15 15.25
CA GLY A 209 -26.09 2.45 15.85
C GLY A 209 -24.91 3.39 16.06
N PHE A 210 -23.70 3.04 15.59
CA PHE A 210 -22.53 3.91 15.59
C PHE A 210 -22.49 4.81 14.36
N ALA A 211 -21.80 5.95 14.49
CA ALA A 211 -21.55 6.82 13.34
C ALA A 211 -20.60 6.15 12.32
N LYS A 212 -20.83 6.43 11.04
CA LYS A 212 -19.84 6.11 9.98
C LYS A 212 -18.63 7.03 10.09
N PRO A 213 -17.42 6.57 9.77
CA PRO A 213 -16.28 7.46 9.64
C PRO A 213 -16.49 8.43 8.48
N GLU A 214 -16.00 9.65 8.65
CA GLU A 214 -15.85 10.60 7.52
C GLU A 214 -14.93 9.98 6.46
N GLU A 215 -15.32 10.05 5.19
CA GLU A 215 -14.51 9.58 4.07
C GLU A 215 -13.90 10.78 3.31
N GLU A 216 -12.58 10.79 3.21
CA GLU A 216 -11.84 11.65 2.31
C GLU A 216 -11.55 10.88 1.03
N ARG A 217 -12.13 11.34 -0.08
CA ARG A 217 -12.06 10.69 -1.38
C ARG A 217 -11.53 11.63 -2.44
N ILE A 218 -10.45 11.26 -3.10
CA ILE A 218 -9.84 12.03 -4.19
C ILE A 218 -9.87 11.19 -5.46
N GLU A 219 -10.74 11.57 -6.38
CA GLU A 219 -10.91 10.91 -7.67
C GLU A 219 -9.68 11.14 -8.54
N ILE A 220 -9.11 10.06 -9.04
CA ILE A 220 -7.91 10.08 -9.90
C ILE A 220 -8.13 9.31 -11.21
N GLY A 221 -9.08 8.39 -11.24
CA GLY A 221 -9.43 7.62 -12.43
C GLY A 221 -8.21 6.99 -13.10
N ILE A 222 -7.23 6.49 -12.31
CA ILE A 222 -6.02 5.90 -12.88
C ILE A 222 -6.31 4.51 -13.44
N GLY A 223 -5.74 4.23 -14.60
CA GLY A 223 -5.74 2.89 -15.18
C GLY A 223 -4.38 2.57 -15.77
N TYR A 224 -3.98 1.32 -15.66
CA TYR A 224 -2.74 0.85 -16.23
C TYR A 224 -2.88 -0.55 -16.81
N THR A 225 -2.03 -0.82 -17.78
CA THR A 225 -1.91 -2.10 -18.45
C THR A 225 -0.53 -2.66 -18.16
N THR A 226 -0.49 -3.96 -17.90
CA THR A 226 0.73 -4.68 -17.51
C THR A 226 0.96 -5.85 -18.44
N ARG A 227 2.21 -6.07 -18.82
CA ARG A 227 2.67 -7.26 -19.53
C ARG A 227 4.07 -7.65 -19.05
N GLN A 228 4.41 -8.93 -19.15
CA GLN A 228 5.75 -9.44 -18.87
C GLN A 228 6.55 -9.60 -20.15
N TYR A 229 7.87 -9.47 -20.04
CA TYR A 229 8.83 -9.60 -21.14
C TYR A 229 10.05 -10.38 -20.69
N ARG A 230 10.70 -11.06 -21.64
CA ARG A 230 11.98 -11.73 -21.40
C ARG A 230 13.06 -10.69 -21.10
N ARG A 231 13.79 -10.88 -20.00
CA ARG A 231 14.91 -10.04 -19.61
C ARG A 231 16.21 -10.58 -20.20
N ARG A 232 17.07 -9.66 -20.63
CA ARG A 232 18.47 -9.94 -20.97
C ARG A 232 19.38 -9.26 -19.95
N PRO A 233 20.56 -9.83 -19.61
CA PRO A 233 21.49 -9.22 -18.64
C PRO A 233 21.95 -7.80 -19.01
N THR A 234 21.98 -7.47 -20.29
CA THR A 234 22.38 -6.16 -20.81
C THR A 234 21.28 -5.12 -20.82
N ASP A 235 20.04 -5.50 -20.53
CA ASP A 235 18.92 -4.57 -20.50
C ASP A 235 19.12 -3.50 -19.44
N LEU A 236 18.65 -2.29 -19.72
CA LEU A 236 18.61 -1.14 -18.80
C LEU A 236 19.99 -0.83 -18.15
N ASP A 237 21.09 -1.07 -18.86
CA ASP A 237 22.47 -0.89 -18.36
C ASP A 237 22.69 -1.58 -17.00
N GLY A 238 22.09 -2.76 -16.82
CA GLY A 238 22.16 -3.56 -15.60
C GLY A 238 21.29 -3.06 -14.43
N LYS A 239 20.46 -2.04 -14.61
CA LYS A 239 19.49 -1.62 -13.59
C LYS A 239 18.43 -2.68 -13.36
N LEU A 240 17.92 -2.73 -12.13
CA LEU A 240 16.88 -3.67 -11.72
C LEU A 240 15.47 -3.12 -11.96
N ALA A 241 15.35 -1.82 -12.13
CA ALA A 241 14.06 -1.16 -12.34
C ALA A 241 14.20 0.23 -12.94
N VAL A 242 13.13 0.67 -13.62
CA VAL A 242 12.89 2.06 -14.00
C VAL A 242 11.52 2.48 -13.50
N VAL A 243 11.45 3.61 -12.85
CA VAL A 243 10.21 4.19 -12.32
C VAL A 243 10.00 5.57 -12.90
N VAL A 244 8.88 5.76 -13.60
CA VAL A 244 8.47 7.03 -14.20
C VAL A 244 7.25 7.56 -13.49
N ALA A 245 7.39 8.62 -12.72
CA ALA A 245 6.29 9.35 -12.13
C ALA A 245 5.74 10.37 -13.13
N GLY A 246 4.44 10.33 -13.41
CA GLY A 246 3.76 11.20 -14.34
C GLY A 246 3.94 12.68 -14.03
N SER A 247 4.18 13.46 -15.08
CA SER A 247 4.26 14.91 -15.05
C SER A 247 3.70 15.49 -16.35
N GLY A 248 3.25 16.75 -16.34
CA GLY A 248 2.76 17.37 -17.57
C GLY A 248 3.82 17.33 -18.69
N PRO A 249 3.41 17.31 -19.97
CA PRO A 249 2.02 17.46 -20.41
C PRO A 249 1.18 16.18 -20.35
N ASN A 250 1.80 14.98 -20.39
CA ASN A 250 1.05 13.73 -20.63
C ASN A 250 0.54 13.03 -19.37
N TRP A 251 1.10 13.30 -18.18
CA TRP A 251 0.73 12.65 -16.92
C TRP A 251 0.71 11.12 -16.96
N ARG A 252 1.53 10.51 -17.82
CA ARG A 252 1.67 9.07 -17.96
C ARG A 252 2.70 8.53 -17.00
N ASN A 253 2.39 7.42 -16.38
CA ASN A 253 3.27 6.73 -15.42
C ASN A 253 3.77 5.44 -16.06
N GLY A 254 4.96 5.02 -15.66
CA GLY A 254 5.52 3.76 -16.10
C GLY A 254 6.42 3.15 -15.05
N VAL A 255 6.37 1.84 -14.96
CA VAL A 255 7.32 1.09 -14.14
C VAL A 255 7.71 -0.19 -14.87
N ILE A 256 8.98 -0.50 -14.86
CA ILE A 256 9.53 -1.79 -15.24
C ILE A 256 10.35 -2.30 -14.06
N LEU A 257 10.07 -3.54 -13.63
CA LEU A 257 10.75 -4.18 -12.52
C LEU A 257 11.27 -5.55 -12.93
N TYR A 258 12.48 -5.90 -12.50
CA TYR A 258 12.98 -7.24 -12.59
C TYR A 258 12.13 -8.21 -11.75
N GLN A 259 11.86 -9.37 -12.29
CA GLN A 259 11.16 -10.48 -11.64
C GLN A 259 11.98 -11.76 -11.78
N ALA A 260 11.70 -12.73 -10.93
CA ALA A 260 12.29 -14.07 -11.02
C ALA A 260 12.26 -14.64 -12.46
N GLU A 261 13.13 -15.60 -12.75
CA GLU A 261 13.21 -16.33 -14.02
C GLU A 261 13.49 -15.40 -15.23
N ASP A 262 14.39 -14.44 -15.04
CA ASP A 262 14.79 -13.47 -16.06
C ASP A 262 13.61 -12.84 -16.81
N ARG A 263 12.71 -12.23 -16.03
CA ARG A 263 11.56 -11.51 -16.57
C ARG A 263 11.55 -10.05 -16.17
N TRP A 264 11.11 -9.22 -17.08
CA TRP A 264 10.61 -7.88 -16.79
C TRP A 264 9.11 -7.90 -16.62
N ILE A 265 8.59 -7.19 -15.61
CA ILE A 265 7.19 -6.82 -15.55
C ILE A 265 7.06 -5.33 -15.82
N VAL A 266 6.32 -4.98 -16.88
CA VAL A 266 6.08 -3.61 -17.31
C VAL A 266 4.65 -3.25 -17.01
N SER A 267 4.45 -2.15 -16.27
CA SER A 267 3.12 -1.56 -16.03
C SER A 267 3.17 -0.09 -16.44
N ILE A 268 2.36 0.31 -17.41
CA ILE A 268 2.26 1.70 -17.85
C ILE A 268 0.80 2.16 -17.85
N GLY A 269 0.55 3.44 -17.59
CA GLY A 269 -0.80 3.96 -17.51
C GLY A 269 -0.88 5.45 -17.20
N GLY A 270 -2.09 5.94 -17.03
CA GLY A 270 -2.36 7.36 -16.81
C GLY A 270 -3.71 7.59 -16.15
N TYR A 271 -4.08 8.85 -16.05
CA TYR A 271 -5.25 9.34 -15.34
C TYR A 271 -6.46 9.56 -16.27
N PHE A 272 -7.69 9.48 -15.73
CA PHE A 272 -8.93 9.91 -16.36
C PHE A 272 -9.13 9.45 -17.82
N GLY A 273 -8.91 8.15 -18.08
CA GLY A 273 -9.17 7.57 -19.40
C GLY A 273 -7.96 7.54 -20.34
N ASP A 274 -6.86 8.29 -20.04
CA ASP A 274 -5.58 8.13 -20.74
C ASP A 274 -4.86 6.87 -20.25
N HIS A 275 -5.51 5.72 -20.44
CA HIS A 275 -5.00 4.43 -20.01
C HIS A 275 -4.23 3.75 -21.15
N ALA A 276 -3.16 3.05 -20.79
CA ALA A 276 -2.41 2.29 -21.77
C ALA A 276 -3.29 1.19 -22.40
N PRO A 277 -3.28 1.07 -23.74
CA PRO A 277 -4.05 0.04 -24.44
C PRO A 277 -3.49 -1.37 -24.23
N ASP A 278 -4.24 -2.38 -24.64
CA ASP A 278 -3.88 -3.80 -24.62
C ASP A 278 -3.64 -4.37 -26.04
N ASP A 279 -3.21 -3.50 -26.93
CA ASP A 279 -2.71 -3.82 -28.27
C ASP A 279 -1.18 -3.60 -28.31
N GLU A 280 -0.44 -4.47 -28.97
CA GLU A 280 1.04 -4.44 -28.99
C GLU A 280 1.60 -3.13 -29.55
N GLN A 281 1.11 -2.69 -30.68
CA GLN A 281 1.64 -1.51 -31.36
C GLN A 281 1.26 -0.24 -30.59
N LEU A 282 0.02 -0.17 -30.12
CA LEU A 282 -0.46 0.97 -29.33
C LEU A 282 0.17 1.02 -27.94
N PHE A 283 0.44 -0.13 -27.31
CA PHE A 283 1.15 -0.21 -26.04
C PHE A 283 2.61 0.27 -26.18
N ALA A 284 3.29 -0.14 -27.23
CA ALA A 284 4.64 0.35 -27.55
C ALA A 284 4.65 1.86 -27.83
N ALA A 285 3.69 2.36 -28.62
CA ALA A 285 3.55 3.79 -28.86
C ALA A 285 3.27 4.59 -27.58
N TYR A 286 2.44 4.01 -26.69
CA TYR A 286 2.19 4.61 -25.36
C TYR A 286 3.47 4.64 -24.50
N ALA A 287 4.24 3.55 -24.47
CA ALA A 287 5.54 3.48 -23.79
C ALA A 287 6.52 4.54 -24.35
N GLY A 288 6.55 4.73 -25.67
CA GLY A 288 7.38 5.74 -26.35
C GLY A 288 7.00 7.19 -26.04
N SER A 289 5.82 7.43 -25.45
CA SER A 289 5.39 8.76 -24.99
C SER A 289 5.87 9.12 -23.58
N LEU A 290 6.51 8.20 -22.86
CA LEU A 290 7.10 8.44 -21.54
C LEU A 290 8.37 9.31 -21.68
N PRO A 291 8.80 10.02 -20.62
CA PRO A 291 9.97 10.91 -20.66
C PRO A 291 11.33 10.18 -20.71
N THR A 292 11.33 8.88 -20.95
CA THR A 292 12.53 8.04 -21.16
C THR A 292 12.22 6.94 -22.15
N SER A 293 13.21 6.52 -22.95
CA SER A 293 13.06 5.39 -23.87
C SER A 293 13.20 4.02 -23.18
N ASP A 294 13.72 3.95 -21.97
CA ASP A 294 14.06 2.70 -21.28
C ASP A 294 12.93 1.66 -21.31
N ILE A 295 11.69 2.09 -21.04
CA ILE A 295 10.52 1.19 -21.06
C ILE A 295 10.12 0.83 -22.49
N TYR A 296 10.17 1.81 -23.41
CA TYR A 296 9.88 1.58 -24.82
C TYR A 296 10.85 0.57 -25.43
N ASP A 297 12.15 0.68 -25.15
CA ASP A 297 13.18 -0.18 -25.71
C ASP A 297 12.96 -1.65 -25.33
N ILE A 298 12.49 -1.92 -24.11
CA ILE A 298 12.11 -3.28 -23.69
C ILE A 298 10.82 -3.71 -24.37
N VAL A 299 9.78 -2.88 -24.35
CA VAL A 299 8.46 -3.22 -24.93
C VAL A 299 8.55 -3.50 -26.43
N ALA A 300 9.38 -2.74 -27.15
CA ALA A 300 9.53 -2.85 -28.61
C ALA A 300 10.42 -4.02 -29.08
N HIS A 301 11.37 -4.47 -28.23
CA HIS A 301 12.41 -5.38 -28.70
C HIS A 301 12.53 -6.69 -27.90
N ALA A 302 11.94 -6.77 -26.69
CA ALA A 302 12.00 -7.99 -25.89
C ALA A 302 10.84 -8.94 -26.24
N GLU A 303 11.07 -10.24 -26.06
CA GLU A 303 10.05 -11.28 -26.23
C GLU A 303 8.93 -11.09 -25.21
N PRO A 304 7.66 -10.91 -25.63
CA PRO A 304 6.53 -10.82 -24.70
C PRO A 304 6.22 -12.17 -24.08
N LEU A 305 5.88 -12.17 -22.79
CA LEU A 305 5.56 -13.35 -22.01
C LEU A 305 4.13 -13.22 -21.45
N GLY A 306 3.17 -13.85 -22.13
CA GLY A 306 1.77 -13.83 -21.71
C GLY A 306 0.97 -12.60 -22.19
N ASP A 307 -0.26 -12.52 -21.75
CA ASP A 307 -1.25 -11.54 -22.18
C ASP A 307 -1.14 -10.22 -21.42
N PHE A 308 -1.79 -9.19 -21.97
CA PHE A 308 -1.99 -7.93 -21.29
C PHE A 308 -3.00 -8.08 -20.14
N VAL A 309 -2.70 -7.45 -19.01
CA VAL A 309 -3.60 -7.37 -17.85
C VAL A 309 -3.87 -5.91 -17.53
N ARG A 310 -5.16 -5.53 -17.46
CA ARG A 310 -5.60 -4.17 -17.16
C ARG A 310 -6.08 -4.05 -15.72
N TYR A 311 -5.83 -2.91 -15.12
CA TYR A 311 -6.34 -2.55 -13.80
C TYR A 311 -6.82 -1.10 -13.78
N ARG A 312 -7.89 -0.85 -13.02
CA ARG A 312 -8.43 0.49 -12.80
C ARG A 312 -8.54 0.77 -11.32
N TYR A 313 -8.11 1.94 -10.93
CA TYR A 313 -8.17 2.41 -9.57
C TYR A 313 -8.80 3.82 -9.54
N PRO A 314 -10.04 3.96 -9.06
CA PRO A 314 -10.81 5.19 -9.28
C PRO A 314 -10.36 6.36 -8.41
N ALA A 315 -10.01 6.13 -7.14
CA ALA A 315 -9.75 7.20 -6.19
C ALA A 315 -8.87 6.76 -5.02
N ASN A 316 -8.11 7.68 -4.44
CA ASN A 316 -7.61 7.54 -3.08
C ASN A 316 -8.79 7.59 -2.12
N LEU A 317 -8.78 6.80 -1.06
CA LEU A 317 -9.85 6.74 -0.06
C LEU A 317 -9.25 6.63 1.33
N ARG A 318 -9.60 7.54 2.21
CA ARG A 318 -9.24 7.52 3.63
C ARG A 318 -10.48 7.66 4.48
N ARG A 319 -10.62 6.77 5.47
CA ARG A 319 -11.70 6.77 6.45
C ARG A 319 -11.17 7.25 7.80
N ARG A 320 -11.74 8.33 8.32
CA ARG A 320 -11.29 9.02 9.53
C ARG A 320 -11.85 8.40 10.81
N TYR A 321 -11.50 7.11 11.06
CA TYR A 321 -11.92 6.41 12.28
C TYR A 321 -11.41 7.08 13.56
N GLU A 322 -10.28 7.76 13.50
CA GLU A 322 -9.71 8.54 14.61
C GLU A 322 -10.56 9.75 15.03
N ARG A 323 -11.54 10.15 14.21
CA ARG A 323 -12.44 11.27 14.48
C ARG A 323 -13.77 10.82 15.07
N LEU A 324 -14.02 9.51 15.15
CA LEU A 324 -15.24 8.99 15.76
C LEU A 324 -15.22 9.22 17.28
N ALA A 325 -16.29 9.82 17.79
CA ALA A 325 -16.45 10.02 19.23
C ALA A 325 -16.61 8.68 19.97
N GLU A 326 -17.30 7.75 19.35
CA GLU A 326 -17.62 6.43 19.90
C GLU A 326 -17.26 5.33 18.89
N PHE A 327 -16.75 4.22 19.40
CA PHE A 327 -16.38 3.05 18.60
C PHE A 327 -16.58 1.77 19.45
N PRO A 328 -17.12 0.67 18.88
CA PRO A 328 -17.41 -0.54 19.65
C PRO A 328 -16.13 -1.19 20.21
N LYS A 329 -16.20 -1.66 21.46
CA LYS A 329 -15.12 -2.46 22.06
C LYS A 329 -14.98 -3.79 21.32
N GLY A 330 -13.79 -4.38 21.33
CA GLY A 330 -13.53 -5.67 20.69
C GLY A 330 -13.55 -5.62 19.14
N TYR A 331 -13.46 -4.43 18.54
CA TYR A 331 -13.40 -4.24 17.10
C TYR A 331 -12.27 -3.31 16.70
N LEU A 332 -11.67 -3.56 15.54
CA LEU A 332 -10.62 -2.75 14.94
C LEU A 332 -10.73 -2.80 13.41
N VAL A 333 -10.35 -1.71 12.73
CA VAL A 333 -10.22 -1.65 11.28
C VAL A 333 -8.75 -1.42 10.92
N PHE A 334 -8.26 -2.03 9.81
CA PHE A 334 -6.82 -2.12 9.53
C PHE A 334 -6.51 -2.07 8.03
N GLY A 335 -5.37 -1.50 7.67
CA GLY A 335 -4.82 -1.51 6.31
C GLY A 335 -5.67 -0.72 5.32
N ASP A 336 -5.88 -1.27 4.11
CA ASP A 336 -6.66 -0.61 3.06
C ASP A 336 -8.13 -0.36 3.44
N ALA A 337 -8.63 -0.97 4.52
CA ALA A 337 -9.94 -0.66 5.09
C ALA A 337 -9.95 0.69 5.82
N LEU A 338 -8.79 1.14 6.34
CA LEU A 338 -8.58 2.49 6.87
C LEU A 338 -8.26 3.47 5.74
N CYS A 339 -7.23 3.14 4.94
CA CYS A 339 -6.75 4.05 3.90
C CYS A 339 -6.15 3.29 2.73
N SER A 340 -6.68 3.52 1.53
CA SER A 340 -6.13 2.99 0.29
C SER A 340 -5.61 4.11 -0.61
N PHE A 341 -4.40 3.93 -1.11
CA PHE A 341 -3.66 4.93 -1.89
C PHE A 341 -3.60 4.56 -3.36
N ASN A 342 -3.32 5.56 -4.20
CA ASN A 342 -2.92 5.34 -5.57
C ASN A 342 -1.76 4.33 -5.64
N PRO A 343 -1.95 3.17 -6.32
CA PRO A 343 -0.96 2.08 -6.34
C PRO A 343 0.36 2.44 -7.01
N VAL A 344 0.39 3.50 -7.82
CA VAL A 344 1.61 4.00 -8.49
C VAL A 344 2.74 4.32 -7.51
N TYR A 345 2.41 4.72 -6.29
CA TYR A 345 3.43 5.05 -5.26
C TYR A 345 3.99 3.82 -4.53
N GLY A 346 3.41 2.64 -4.70
CA GLY A 346 3.92 1.39 -4.11
C GLY A 346 3.88 1.31 -2.58
N GLN A 347 3.15 2.20 -1.89
CA GLN A 347 3.24 2.38 -0.44
C GLN A 347 2.36 1.44 0.39
N GLY A 348 1.29 0.87 -0.18
CA GLY A 348 0.25 0.17 0.59
C GLY A 348 0.76 -0.96 1.49
N MET A 349 1.64 -1.84 0.98
CA MET A 349 2.21 -2.94 1.79
C MET A 349 3.09 -2.41 2.92
N THR A 350 3.83 -1.35 2.68
CA THR A 350 4.70 -0.71 3.68
C THR A 350 3.89 -0.06 4.79
N VAL A 351 2.79 0.61 4.45
CA VAL A 351 1.88 1.20 5.43
C VAL A 351 1.24 0.11 6.29
N ALA A 352 0.73 -0.96 5.67
CA ALA A 352 0.18 -2.11 6.42
C ALA A 352 1.21 -2.75 7.37
N ALA A 353 2.49 -2.83 6.96
CA ALA A 353 3.55 -3.32 7.81
C ALA A 353 3.81 -2.39 9.01
N GLN A 354 3.83 -1.07 8.78
CA GLN A 354 3.97 -0.08 9.87
C GLN A 354 2.76 -0.10 10.81
N GLU A 355 1.55 -0.24 10.29
CA GLU A 355 0.33 -0.41 11.11
C GLU A 355 0.39 -1.68 11.97
N ALA A 356 0.93 -2.80 11.43
CA ALA A 356 1.09 -4.02 12.20
C ALA A 356 2.09 -3.86 13.37
N MET A 357 3.20 -3.15 13.15
CA MET A 357 4.13 -2.82 14.22
C MET A 357 3.47 -1.93 15.28
N LEU A 358 2.72 -0.94 14.83
CA LEU A 358 1.95 -0.06 15.70
C LEU A 358 0.89 -0.81 16.51
N LEU A 359 0.17 -1.76 15.87
CA LEU A 359 -0.81 -2.61 16.54
C LEU A 359 -0.14 -3.40 17.66
N ARG A 360 1.02 -3.99 17.39
CA ARG A 360 1.82 -4.69 18.40
C ARG A 360 2.16 -3.80 19.60
N GLU A 361 2.64 -2.57 19.35
CA GLU A 361 2.94 -1.60 20.41
C GLU A 361 1.69 -1.20 21.21
N CYS A 362 0.54 -1.07 20.55
CA CYS A 362 -0.73 -0.80 21.23
C CYS A 362 -1.18 -1.97 22.12
N LEU A 363 -0.93 -3.21 21.67
CA LEU A 363 -1.25 -4.43 22.41
C LEU A 363 -0.32 -4.62 23.63
N ASP A 364 0.97 -4.28 23.50
CA ASP A 364 1.93 -4.26 24.62
C ASP A 364 1.45 -3.35 25.77
N ALA A 365 0.76 -2.26 25.46
CA ALA A 365 0.16 -1.35 26.43
C ALA A 365 -1.22 -1.83 26.96
N GLY A 366 -1.67 -3.04 26.59
CA GLY A 366 -2.90 -3.69 27.05
C GLY A 366 -4.12 -3.47 26.15
N ALA A 367 -5.22 -4.17 26.46
CA ALA A 367 -6.44 -4.18 25.64
C ALA A 367 -7.36 -2.96 25.84
N ALA A 368 -7.19 -2.20 26.95
CA ALA A 368 -8.06 -1.05 27.25
C ALA A 368 -7.95 0.01 26.15
N ASP A 369 -9.10 0.46 25.64
CA ASP A 369 -9.21 1.49 24.59
C ASP A 369 -8.31 1.24 23.36
N LEU A 370 -8.06 -0.03 23.03
CA LEU A 370 -7.15 -0.44 21.96
C LEU A 370 -7.48 0.27 20.63
N ALA A 371 -8.74 0.27 20.19
CA ALA A 371 -9.15 0.88 18.93
C ALA A 371 -8.86 2.37 18.89
N ARG A 372 -9.21 3.12 19.94
CA ARG A 372 -8.97 4.57 20.04
C ARG A 372 -7.47 4.88 19.97
N ARG A 373 -6.65 4.15 20.75
CA ARG A 373 -5.19 4.32 20.74
C ARG A 373 -4.59 3.98 19.39
N PHE A 374 -5.04 2.88 18.78
CA PHE A 374 -4.57 2.45 17.48
C PHE A 374 -4.93 3.49 16.41
N PHE A 375 -6.20 3.90 16.28
CA PHE A 375 -6.62 4.84 15.25
C PHE A 375 -5.90 6.19 15.36
N ALA A 376 -5.75 6.72 16.56
CA ALA A 376 -5.04 7.99 16.78
C ALA A 376 -3.59 7.92 16.30
N ARG A 377 -2.90 6.82 16.54
CA ARG A 377 -1.51 6.62 16.12
C ARG A 377 -1.40 6.20 14.66
N ALA A 378 -2.32 5.37 14.15
CA ALA A 378 -2.39 4.97 12.75
C ALA A 378 -2.63 6.18 11.83
N ALA A 379 -3.42 7.15 12.27
CA ALA A 379 -3.61 8.40 11.54
C ALA A 379 -2.28 9.10 11.25
N ALA A 380 -1.36 9.17 12.22
CA ALA A 380 -0.04 9.77 12.04
C ALA A 380 0.87 8.95 11.09
N VAL A 381 0.76 7.61 11.11
CA VAL A 381 1.47 6.73 10.15
C VAL A 381 0.94 6.94 8.73
N ILE A 382 -0.37 7.09 8.58
CA ILE A 382 -1.06 7.25 7.30
C ILE A 382 -0.89 8.67 6.72
N ASP A 383 -0.77 9.71 7.55
CA ASP A 383 -0.69 11.11 7.11
C ASP A 383 0.43 11.33 6.08
N THR A 384 1.63 10.77 6.31
CA THR A 384 2.77 10.93 5.40
C THR A 384 2.50 10.32 4.01
N PRO A 385 2.17 9.02 3.86
CA PRO A 385 1.88 8.43 2.55
C PRO A 385 0.63 9.03 1.90
N TRP A 386 -0.38 9.46 2.69
CA TRP A 386 -1.55 10.17 2.18
C TRP A 386 -1.16 11.53 1.56
N ASP A 387 -0.38 12.34 2.28
CA ASP A 387 0.08 13.64 1.79
C ASP A 387 0.97 13.49 0.54
N ILE A 388 1.82 12.46 0.48
CA ILE A 388 2.64 12.15 -0.70
C ILE A 388 1.74 11.79 -1.89
N ALA A 389 0.82 10.84 -1.73
CA ALA A 389 -0.03 10.38 -2.82
C ALA A 389 -0.98 11.48 -3.30
N VAL A 390 -1.78 12.05 -2.41
CA VAL A 390 -2.76 13.08 -2.75
C VAL A 390 -2.08 14.38 -3.21
N GLY A 391 -1.00 14.79 -2.53
CA GLY A 391 -0.24 15.98 -2.92
C GLY A 391 0.32 15.89 -4.34
N ASN A 392 0.82 14.73 -4.73
CA ASN A 392 1.27 14.48 -6.10
C ASN A 392 0.10 14.39 -7.09
N ASP A 393 -0.97 13.67 -6.76
CA ASP A 393 -2.13 13.53 -7.63
C ASP A 393 -2.79 14.90 -7.90
N LEU A 394 -2.83 15.79 -6.91
CA LEU A 394 -3.33 17.16 -7.03
C LEU A 394 -2.49 18.04 -7.97
N ARG A 395 -1.32 17.63 -8.44
CA ARG A 395 -0.58 18.32 -9.51
C ARG A 395 -1.29 18.17 -10.86
N HIS A 396 -2.00 17.05 -11.06
CA HIS A 396 -2.77 16.82 -12.28
C HIS A 396 -3.96 17.79 -12.34
N PRO A 397 -4.15 18.56 -13.45
CA PRO A 397 -5.15 19.63 -13.52
C PRO A 397 -6.59 19.14 -13.35
N LYS A 398 -6.91 17.91 -13.80
CA LYS A 398 -8.26 17.33 -13.70
C LYS A 398 -8.56 16.72 -12.30
N VAL A 399 -7.58 16.53 -11.43
CA VAL A 399 -7.85 16.03 -10.08
C VAL A 399 -8.51 17.14 -9.27
N ALA A 400 -9.77 16.92 -8.87
CA ALA A 400 -10.49 17.83 -7.99
C ALA A 400 -9.98 17.69 -6.54
N GLY A 401 -9.88 18.81 -5.84
CA GLY A 401 -9.51 18.83 -4.44
C GLY A 401 -8.85 20.14 -4.01
N PRO A 402 -8.72 20.36 -2.70
CA PRO A 402 -8.11 21.58 -2.17
C PRO A 402 -6.61 21.61 -2.46
N ARG A 403 -6.14 22.78 -2.93
CA ARG A 403 -4.71 23.06 -3.15
C ARG A 403 -4.28 24.21 -2.25
N PRO A 404 -4.20 23.98 -0.92
CA PRO A 404 -3.78 25.05 0.00
C PRO A 404 -2.34 25.51 -0.31
N PRO A 405 -1.93 26.69 0.18
CA PRO A 405 -0.59 27.23 -0.07
C PRO A 405 0.54 26.25 0.26
N LYS A 406 0.40 25.45 1.31
CA LYS A 406 1.34 24.37 1.68
C LYS A 406 1.54 23.38 0.53
N VAL A 407 0.45 22.85 -0.05
CA VAL A 407 0.52 21.85 -1.14
C VAL A 407 1.15 22.47 -2.38
N ARG A 408 0.77 23.71 -2.74
CA ARG A 408 1.36 24.43 -3.87
C ARG A 408 2.87 24.66 -3.70
N PHE A 409 3.28 25.07 -2.49
CA PHE A 409 4.69 25.27 -2.15
C PHE A 409 5.47 23.97 -2.23
N ILE A 410 4.98 22.88 -1.62
CA ILE A 410 5.64 21.57 -1.64
C ILE A 410 5.80 21.07 -3.07
N ASN A 411 4.76 21.15 -3.90
CA ASN A 411 4.82 20.70 -5.29
C ASN A 411 5.82 21.51 -6.12
N TRP A 412 5.87 22.84 -5.93
CA TRP A 412 6.88 23.69 -6.53
C TRP A 412 8.30 23.32 -6.06
N TYR A 413 8.48 23.17 -4.74
CA TYR A 413 9.75 22.84 -4.14
C TYR A 413 10.28 21.47 -4.61
N LEU A 414 9.42 20.44 -4.70
CA LEU A 414 9.78 19.13 -5.22
C LEU A 414 10.25 19.19 -6.67
N GLY A 415 9.65 20.04 -7.51
CA GLY A 415 10.14 20.27 -8.86
C GLY A 415 11.57 20.83 -8.87
N LYS A 416 11.87 21.80 -8.01
CA LYS A 416 13.23 22.36 -7.86
C LYS A 416 14.22 21.34 -7.29
N LEU A 417 13.76 20.50 -6.35
CA LEU A 417 14.57 19.42 -5.78
C LEU A 417 14.95 18.38 -6.85
N HIS A 418 13.99 17.93 -7.68
CA HIS A 418 14.27 16.97 -8.76
C HIS A 418 15.28 17.52 -9.76
N LEU A 419 15.12 18.78 -10.19
CA LEU A 419 16.07 19.44 -11.09
C LEU A 419 17.49 19.47 -10.50
N ALA A 420 17.65 19.78 -9.22
CA ALA A 420 18.94 19.75 -8.55
C ALA A 420 19.47 18.32 -8.34
N ALA A 421 18.56 17.38 -7.99
CA ALA A 421 18.89 15.97 -7.75
C ALA A 421 19.39 15.23 -9.02
N ARG A 422 19.15 15.77 -10.22
CA ARG A 422 19.73 15.26 -11.47
C ARG A 422 21.27 15.14 -11.40
N HIS A 423 21.91 15.98 -10.59
CA HIS A 423 23.36 16.06 -10.48
C HIS A 423 23.89 15.89 -9.06
N ASP A 424 23.01 15.81 -8.05
CA ASP A 424 23.37 15.67 -6.64
C ASP A 424 22.77 14.40 -6.05
N ALA A 425 23.60 13.37 -5.88
CA ALA A 425 23.21 12.09 -5.30
C ALA A 425 22.65 12.21 -3.87
N LYS A 426 23.13 13.18 -3.07
CA LYS A 426 22.62 13.38 -1.69
C LYS A 426 21.19 13.91 -1.69
N LEU A 427 20.82 14.74 -2.67
CA LEU A 427 19.42 15.16 -2.85
C LEU A 427 18.56 14.00 -3.33
N ALA A 428 19.05 13.20 -4.27
CA ALA A 428 18.34 12.01 -4.76
C ALA A 428 18.08 11.03 -3.61
N THR A 429 19.11 10.71 -2.81
CA THR A 429 18.96 9.83 -1.64
C THR A 429 17.97 10.40 -0.62
N ALA A 430 18.07 11.69 -0.28
CA ALA A 430 17.13 12.31 0.67
C ALA A 430 15.68 12.25 0.20
N PHE A 431 15.43 12.45 -1.09
CA PHE A 431 14.10 12.27 -1.68
C PHE A 431 13.63 10.82 -1.57
N LEU A 432 14.48 9.85 -1.91
CA LEU A 432 14.16 8.43 -1.86
C LEU A 432 13.98 7.92 -0.42
N GLU A 433 14.70 8.46 0.57
CA GLU A 433 14.44 8.18 1.99
C GLU A 433 12.99 8.50 2.37
N VAL A 434 12.47 9.65 1.93
CA VAL A 434 11.09 10.05 2.20
C VAL A 434 10.10 9.22 1.38
N ALA A 435 10.35 8.98 0.09
CA ALA A 435 9.49 8.17 -0.78
C ALA A 435 9.38 6.71 -0.31
N ASN A 436 10.42 6.19 0.35
CA ASN A 436 10.47 4.85 0.94
C ASN A 436 9.97 4.78 2.40
N LEU A 437 9.44 5.88 2.93
CA LEU A 437 8.93 6.00 4.29
C LEU A 437 9.99 5.69 5.39
N GLU A 438 11.27 5.83 5.05
CA GLU A 438 12.39 5.72 5.99
C GLU A 438 12.64 7.02 6.75
N ALA A 439 12.31 8.16 6.13
CA ALA A 439 12.42 9.47 6.74
C ALA A 439 11.11 10.27 6.63
N PRO A 440 10.82 11.16 7.59
CA PRO A 440 9.67 12.05 7.49
C PRO A 440 9.86 13.11 6.38
N PRO A 441 8.78 13.67 5.81
CA PRO A 441 8.85 14.72 4.77
C PRO A 441 9.68 15.95 5.17
N THR A 442 9.75 16.27 6.46
CA THR A 442 10.60 17.35 7.00
C THR A 442 12.10 17.16 6.72
N ARG A 443 12.54 15.95 6.40
CA ARG A 443 13.90 15.65 5.94
C ARG A 443 14.29 16.50 4.73
N LEU A 444 13.35 16.74 3.81
CA LEU A 444 13.58 17.53 2.61
C LEU A 444 13.69 19.03 2.87
N LEU A 445 13.25 19.49 4.03
CA LEU A 445 13.30 20.89 4.45
C LEU A 445 14.47 21.18 5.41
N GLN A 446 15.34 20.22 5.68
CA GLN A 446 16.55 20.44 6.49
C GLN A 446 17.46 21.46 5.80
N PRO A 447 18.12 22.39 6.54
CA PRO A 447 18.93 23.46 5.97
C PRO A 447 19.97 22.98 4.95
N ALA A 448 20.63 21.87 5.22
CA ALA A 448 21.62 21.27 4.32
C ALA A 448 21.00 20.83 2.97
N VAL A 449 19.78 20.29 3.00
CA VAL A 449 19.05 19.88 1.79
C VAL A 449 18.58 21.11 1.00
N VAL A 450 17.96 22.08 1.69
CA VAL A 450 17.50 23.33 1.08
C VAL A 450 18.65 24.09 0.41
N MET A 451 19.79 24.22 1.07
CA MET A 451 20.98 24.87 0.49
C MET A 451 21.48 24.17 -0.77
N ARG A 452 21.43 22.82 -0.83
CA ARG A 452 21.79 22.06 -2.03
C ARG A 452 20.78 22.31 -3.16
N VAL A 453 19.48 22.32 -2.85
CA VAL A 453 18.43 22.64 -3.85
C VAL A 453 18.66 24.04 -4.42
N ILE A 454 18.92 25.03 -3.56
CA ILE A 454 19.23 26.41 -4.00
C ILE A 454 20.46 26.40 -4.93
N ARG A 455 21.59 25.86 -4.48
CA ARG A 455 22.84 25.83 -5.27
C ARG A 455 22.65 25.10 -6.61
N GLY A 456 21.93 23.95 -6.62
CA GLY A 456 21.68 23.18 -7.82
C GLY A 456 20.81 23.90 -8.87
N ASN A 457 19.98 24.84 -8.42
CA ASN A 457 19.12 25.64 -9.32
C ASN A 457 19.73 26.99 -9.72
N PHE A 458 20.57 27.62 -8.88
CA PHE A 458 21.14 28.94 -9.14
C PHE A 458 22.55 28.89 -9.72
N GLY A 459 23.30 27.78 -9.54
CA GLY A 459 24.67 27.63 -10.07
C GLY A 459 24.78 27.42 -11.59
N ARG A 460 23.68 27.53 -12.35
CA ARG A 460 23.61 27.28 -13.79
C ARG A 460 22.97 28.39 -14.61
N GLY A 461 22.95 29.60 -14.12
CA GLY A 461 22.57 30.76 -14.91
C GLY A 461 23.68 31.12 -15.93
N GLY A 462 23.76 30.39 -17.06
CA GLY A 462 24.76 30.68 -18.07
C GLY A 462 24.83 29.72 -19.27
N GLY A 463 23.89 28.82 -19.41
CA GLY A 463 23.79 27.96 -20.60
C GLY A 463 22.42 28.14 -21.26
N THR A 464 22.37 28.91 -22.33
CA THR A 464 21.24 29.01 -23.24
C THR A 464 20.84 27.62 -23.73
N GLU A 465 19.66 27.13 -23.29
CA GLU A 465 19.02 25.99 -23.95
C GLU A 465 18.73 26.39 -25.39
N ALA A 466 19.40 25.76 -26.34
CA ALA A 466 19.06 25.82 -27.77
C ALA A 466 17.63 25.28 -27.92
N THR A 467 16.69 26.14 -28.25
CA THR A 467 15.36 25.79 -28.74
C THR A 467 15.53 24.87 -29.95
N PRO A 468 14.86 23.69 -30.03
CA PRO A 468 14.84 22.95 -31.28
C PRO A 468 14.10 23.76 -32.32
N ALA A 469 14.84 24.16 -33.34
CA ALA A 469 14.31 24.83 -34.50
C ALA A 469 13.45 23.87 -35.32
N GLY A 470 12.22 24.32 -35.61
CA GLY A 470 11.61 24.14 -36.93
C GLY A 470 11.14 22.75 -37.31
N ALA A 471 9.83 22.52 -37.14
CA ALA A 471 9.06 21.79 -38.15
C ALA A 471 8.21 22.81 -38.90
N GLN A 472 8.74 23.34 -39.98
CA GLN A 472 7.97 23.85 -41.14
C GLN A 472 8.11 22.84 -42.24
N ALA A 473 7.00 22.32 -42.67
CA ALA A 473 6.48 21.85 -43.95
C ALA A 473 5.71 20.53 -43.77
#